data_f79f92d94067bd6c8b966e1067e1d536
#
_entry.id   f79f92d94067bd6c8b966e1067e1d536
#
_cell.length_a   1.000
_cell.length_b   1.000
_cell.length_c   1.000
_cell.angle_alpha   90.00
_cell.angle_beta   90.00
_cell.angle_gamma   90.00
#
_symmetry.space_group_name_H-M   'P 1'
#
loop_
_entity.id
_entity.type
_entity.pdbx_description
1 polymer ?
#
loop_
_entity_poly.entity_id
_entity_poly.type
_entity_poly.pdbx_seq_one_letter_code
_entity_poly.pdbx_strand_id
1 'polypeptide(L)'
;MARAFRGEIAIPGNQMEAHFQALEQFEHDKQPLRKQLEQYAHDFAQTLARQYTPKTIRKHEQILALFIDFVCWDTDVRRIEEITRGITNSHFRQWYQRKVGDQTESALKTTIKKFFHFLAEAKEIRNEAVLKSFQH
;
A
#
# COMPACT_ATOMS: atom_id res chain seq x y z
N MET A 1 -2.83 5.75 -16.05
CA MET A 1 -3.28 5.95 -14.68
C MET A 1 -3.28 4.62 -13.92
N ALA A 2 -2.73 4.60 -12.72
CA ALA A 2 -2.69 3.39 -11.90
C ALA A 2 -4.08 3.01 -11.41
N ARG A 3 -4.36 1.72 -11.35
CA ARG A 3 -5.66 1.21 -10.93
C ARG A 3 -5.52 -0.06 -10.10
N ALA A 4 -6.52 -0.35 -9.29
CA ALA A 4 -6.60 -1.60 -8.54
C ALA A 4 -7.29 -2.67 -9.38
N PHE A 5 -6.84 -3.90 -9.22
CA PHE A 5 -7.48 -5.05 -9.87
C PHE A 5 -8.69 -5.49 -9.04
N ARG A 6 -9.74 -5.94 -9.73
CA ARG A 6 -10.99 -6.35 -9.07
C ARG A 6 -11.29 -7.80 -9.36
N GLY A 7 -11.63 -8.54 -8.31
CA GLY A 7 -12.16 -9.89 -8.41
C GLY A 7 -11.16 -10.93 -8.86
N GLU A 8 -11.66 -12.12 -9.05
CA GLU A 8 -10.87 -13.25 -9.52
C GLU A 8 -10.91 -13.30 -11.04
N ILE A 9 -9.76 -13.61 -11.64
CA ILE A 9 -9.64 -13.76 -13.08
C ILE A 9 -9.75 -15.24 -13.41
N ALA A 10 -10.76 -15.59 -14.21
CA ALA A 10 -10.89 -16.95 -14.74
C ALA A 10 -9.84 -17.17 -15.81
N ILE A 11 -9.02 -18.23 -15.69
CA ILE A 11 -7.94 -18.50 -16.60
C ILE A 11 -8.26 -19.78 -17.39
N PRO A 12 -8.38 -19.67 -18.74
CA PRO A 12 -8.54 -20.89 -19.54
C PRO A 12 -7.34 -21.83 -19.34
N GLY A 13 -7.59 -23.13 -19.25
CA GLY A 13 -6.55 -24.13 -18.99
C GLY A 13 -5.41 -24.09 -19.99
N ASN A 14 -5.69 -23.75 -21.25
CA ASN A 14 -4.67 -23.66 -22.30
C ASN A 14 -3.79 -22.40 -22.21
N GLN A 15 -4.10 -21.47 -21.29
CA GLN A 15 -3.33 -20.26 -21.08
C GLN A 15 -2.66 -20.21 -19.72
N MET A 16 -2.69 -21.29 -18.98
CA MET A 16 -2.18 -21.33 -17.61
C MET A 16 -0.69 -20.99 -17.52
N GLU A 17 0.11 -21.58 -18.41
CA GLU A 17 1.55 -21.34 -18.40
C GLU A 17 1.88 -19.88 -18.70
N ALA A 18 1.22 -19.31 -19.71
CA ALA A 18 1.39 -17.88 -20.01
C ALA A 18 0.98 -17.00 -18.86
N HIS A 19 -0.08 -17.38 -18.15
CA HIS A 19 -0.54 -16.65 -16.96
C HIS A 19 0.51 -16.69 -15.84
N PHE A 20 1.08 -17.86 -15.57
CA PHE A 20 2.11 -17.98 -14.54
C PHE A 20 3.36 -17.18 -14.88
N GLN A 21 3.77 -17.16 -16.16
CA GLN A 21 4.88 -16.36 -16.60
C GLN A 21 4.59 -14.86 -16.43
N ALA A 22 3.36 -14.45 -16.72
CA ALA A 22 2.95 -13.06 -16.53
C ALA A 22 2.96 -12.66 -15.05
N LEU A 23 2.55 -13.56 -14.17
CA LEU A 23 2.60 -13.31 -12.72
C LEU A 23 4.03 -13.18 -12.23
N GLU A 24 4.93 -14.04 -12.67
CA GLU A 24 6.34 -13.98 -12.30
C GLU A 24 6.95 -12.66 -12.76
N GLN A 25 6.65 -12.23 -13.98
CA GLN A 25 7.13 -10.97 -14.51
C GLN A 25 6.56 -9.79 -13.72
N PHE A 26 5.28 -9.85 -13.38
CA PHE A 26 4.63 -8.84 -12.55
C PHE A 26 5.30 -8.71 -11.20
N GLU A 27 5.57 -9.82 -10.52
CA GLU A 27 6.29 -9.80 -9.25
C GLU A 27 7.68 -9.20 -9.39
N HIS A 28 8.40 -9.62 -10.44
CA HIS A 28 9.74 -9.10 -10.70
C HIS A 28 9.72 -7.59 -10.90
N ASP A 29 8.77 -7.09 -11.67
CA ASP A 29 8.64 -5.67 -11.96
C ASP A 29 8.27 -4.86 -10.71
N LYS A 30 7.61 -5.50 -9.74
CA LYS A 30 7.19 -4.83 -8.49
C LYS A 30 8.25 -4.87 -7.40
N GLN A 31 9.31 -5.66 -7.55
CA GLN A 31 10.34 -5.79 -6.51
C GLN A 31 10.98 -4.46 -6.09
N PRO A 32 11.36 -3.58 -7.01
CA PRO A 32 11.93 -2.30 -6.60
C PRO A 32 10.98 -1.47 -5.75
N LEU A 33 9.69 -1.43 -6.10
CA LEU A 33 8.68 -0.72 -5.33
C LEU A 33 8.50 -1.35 -3.95
N ARG A 34 8.41 -2.67 -3.88
CA ARG A 34 8.24 -3.38 -2.60
C ARG A 34 9.40 -3.10 -1.67
N LYS A 35 10.62 -3.22 -2.16
CA LYS A 35 11.81 -2.95 -1.34
C LYS A 35 11.84 -1.51 -0.83
N GLN A 36 11.50 -0.57 -1.69
CA GLN A 36 11.44 0.83 -1.32
C GLN A 36 10.40 1.10 -0.25
N LEU A 37 9.19 0.57 -0.43
CA LEU A 37 8.11 0.75 0.54
C LEU A 37 8.43 0.09 1.88
N GLU A 38 9.00 -1.11 1.85
CA GLU A 38 9.38 -1.81 3.09
C GLU A 38 10.46 -1.05 3.84
N GLN A 39 11.46 -0.52 3.15
CA GLN A 39 12.50 0.27 3.79
C GLN A 39 11.93 1.55 4.40
N TYR A 40 11.07 2.23 3.68
CA TYR A 40 10.45 3.46 4.19
C TYR A 40 9.50 3.18 5.36
N ALA A 41 8.79 2.07 5.33
CA ALA A 41 7.93 1.67 6.45
C ALA A 41 8.77 1.38 7.71
N HIS A 42 9.91 0.75 7.54
CA HIS A 42 10.85 0.52 8.64
C HIS A 42 11.36 1.85 9.21
N ASP A 43 11.78 2.77 8.36
CA ASP A 43 12.27 4.07 8.79
C ASP A 43 11.17 4.88 9.50
N PHE A 44 9.94 4.79 8.99
CA PHE A 44 8.79 5.42 9.59
C PHE A 44 8.54 4.89 11.01
N ALA A 45 8.58 3.58 11.18
CA ALA A 45 8.37 2.95 12.49
C ALA A 45 9.42 3.43 13.50
N GLN A 46 10.66 3.59 13.07
CA GLN A 46 11.72 4.10 13.94
C GLN A 46 11.47 5.55 14.35
N THR A 47 10.95 6.36 13.45
CA THR A 47 10.56 7.73 13.78
C THR A 47 9.44 7.74 14.82
N LEU A 48 8.46 6.86 14.69
CA LEU A 48 7.35 6.77 15.64
C LEU A 48 7.80 6.33 17.04
N ALA A 49 8.90 5.59 17.15
CA ALA A 49 9.38 5.09 18.43
C ALA A 49 9.66 6.20 19.44
N ARG A 50 9.86 7.42 18.97
CA ARG A 50 10.13 8.58 19.84
C ARG A 50 8.86 9.17 20.47
N GLN A 51 7.68 8.86 19.92
CA GLN A 51 6.44 9.53 20.32
C GLN A 51 5.33 8.56 20.74
N TYR A 52 5.44 7.28 20.38
CA TYR A 52 4.34 6.34 20.57
C TYR A 52 4.80 5.09 21.29
N THR A 53 3.82 4.38 21.89
CA THR A 53 4.09 3.12 22.57
C THR A 53 4.39 2.02 21.56
N PRO A 54 5.11 0.95 21.96
CA PRO A 54 5.34 -0.19 21.06
C PRO A 54 4.06 -0.80 20.52
N LYS A 55 2.98 -0.81 21.30
CA LYS A 55 1.69 -1.33 20.83
C LYS A 55 1.14 -0.52 19.66
N THR A 56 1.17 0.81 19.78
CA THR A 56 0.70 1.71 18.72
C THR A 56 1.56 1.56 17.46
N ILE A 57 2.88 1.48 17.62
CA ILE A 57 3.80 1.31 16.50
C ILE A 57 3.52 0.01 15.75
N ARG A 58 3.32 -1.09 16.46
CA ARG A 58 3.00 -2.38 15.83
C ARG A 58 1.70 -2.32 15.03
N LYS A 59 0.71 -1.58 15.53
CA LYS A 59 -0.54 -1.42 14.79
C LYS A 59 -0.30 -0.72 13.45
N HIS A 60 0.47 0.36 13.46
CA HIS A 60 0.82 1.05 12.21
C HIS A 60 1.64 0.17 11.28
N GLU A 61 2.59 -0.58 11.83
CA GLU A 61 3.41 -1.50 11.03
C GLU A 61 2.57 -2.57 10.35
N GLN A 62 1.59 -3.13 11.07
CA GLN A 62 0.70 -4.15 10.51
C GLN A 62 -0.15 -3.60 9.38
N ILE A 63 -0.71 -2.42 9.57
CA ILE A 63 -1.52 -1.77 8.52
C ILE A 63 -0.66 -1.46 7.31
N LEU A 64 0.55 -0.95 7.50
CA LEU A 64 1.45 -0.64 6.39
C LEU A 64 1.91 -1.89 5.65
N ALA A 65 2.19 -2.99 6.39
CA ALA A 65 2.57 -4.25 5.74
C ALA A 65 1.47 -4.72 4.80
N LEU A 66 0.22 -4.61 5.23
CA LEU A 66 -0.92 -4.98 4.39
C LEU A 66 -1.15 -3.99 3.25
N PHE A 67 -0.91 -2.71 3.48
CA PHE A 67 -0.98 -1.72 2.41
C PHE A 67 0.07 -1.99 1.33
N ILE A 68 1.29 -2.34 1.73
CA ILE A 68 2.36 -2.69 0.79
C ILE A 68 1.97 -3.92 -0.02
N ASP A 69 1.42 -4.95 0.63
CA ASP A 69 0.94 -6.14 -0.07
C ASP A 69 -0.14 -5.77 -1.08
N PHE A 70 -1.10 -4.94 -0.68
CA PHE A 70 -2.16 -4.49 -1.56
C PHE A 70 -1.61 -3.76 -2.78
N VAL A 71 -0.72 -2.79 -2.57
CA VAL A 71 -0.15 -2.00 -3.67
C VAL A 71 0.66 -2.89 -4.61
N CYS A 72 1.43 -3.82 -4.07
CA CYS A 72 2.32 -4.64 -4.88
C CYS A 72 1.62 -5.79 -5.58
N TRP A 73 0.52 -6.33 -5.02
CA TRP A 73 -0.18 -7.48 -5.59
C TRP A 73 -1.46 -7.13 -6.33
N ASP A 74 -2.16 -6.08 -5.89
CA ASP A 74 -3.51 -5.79 -6.37
C ASP A 74 -3.65 -4.47 -7.12
N THR A 75 -2.54 -3.82 -7.46
CA THR A 75 -2.55 -2.61 -8.29
C THR A 75 -1.46 -2.68 -9.34
N ASP A 76 -1.53 -1.80 -10.32
CA ASP A 76 -0.47 -1.67 -11.34
C ASP A 76 0.50 -0.53 -11.04
N VAL A 77 0.50 -0.03 -9.80
CA VAL A 77 1.43 1.00 -9.34
C VAL A 77 2.87 0.47 -9.37
N ARG A 78 3.79 1.24 -9.91
CA ARG A 78 5.22 0.92 -9.91
C ARG A 78 6.07 1.95 -9.18
N ARG A 79 5.50 3.12 -8.89
CA ARG A 79 6.17 4.21 -8.19
C ARG A 79 5.23 4.80 -7.17
N ILE A 80 5.77 5.24 -6.04
CA ILE A 80 4.97 5.82 -4.96
C ILE A 80 4.12 7.00 -5.47
N GLU A 81 4.68 7.81 -6.36
CA GLU A 81 4.00 8.98 -6.91
C GLU A 81 2.76 8.62 -7.74
N GLU A 82 2.64 7.38 -8.18
CA GLU A 82 1.49 6.90 -8.97
C GLU A 82 0.30 6.49 -8.12
N ILE A 83 0.46 6.38 -6.81
CA ILE A 83 -0.64 5.98 -5.93
C ILE A 83 -1.69 7.09 -5.90
N THR A 84 -2.94 6.73 -6.21
CA THR A 84 -4.04 7.70 -6.24
C THR A 84 -4.81 7.67 -4.92
N ARG A 85 -5.59 8.73 -4.66
CA ARG A 85 -6.45 8.77 -3.48
C ARG A 85 -7.53 7.68 -3.51
N GLY A 86 -7.95 7.26 -4.70
CA GLY A 86 -8.90 6.15 -4.83
C GLY A 86 -8.29 4.85 -4.32
N ILE A 87 -7.02 4.62 -4.60
CA ILE A 87 -6.30 3.45 -4.12
C ILE A 87 -6.23 3.47 -2.58
N THR A 88 -5.84 4.59 -1.98
CA THR A 88 -5.69 4.67 -0.53
C THR A 88 -7.02 4.74 0.22
N ASN A 89 -7.98 5.50 -0.28
CA ASN A 89 -9.20 5.82 0.48
C ASN A 89 -10.37 4.87 0.22
N SER A 90 -10.35 4.16 -0.90
CA SER A 90 -11.48 3.31 -1.29
C SER A 90 -11.05 1.87 -1.50
N HIS A 91 -10.17 1.62 -2.45
CA HIS A 91 -9.79 0.25 -2.83
C HIS A 91 -9.06 -0.49 -1.72
N PHE A 92 -8.12 0.17 -1.04
CA PHE A 92 -7.40 -0.45 0.08
C PHE A 92 -8.36 -0.78 1.23
N ARG A 93 -9.26 0.13 1.57
CA ARG A 93 -10.23 -0.10 2.62
C ARG A 93 -11.10 -1.33 2.33
N GLN A 94 -11.62 -1.43 1.10
CA GLN A 94 -12.44 -2.56 0.70
C GLN A 94 -11.64 -3.87 0.72
N TRP A 95 -10.41 -3.83 0.23
CA TRP A 95 -9.52 -4.97 0.24
C TRP A 95 -9.22 -5.43 1.69
N TYR A 96 -8.94 -4.46 2.56
CA TYR A 96 -8.64 -4.75 3.97
C TYR A 96 -9.82 -5.42 4.66
N GLN A 97 -11.02 -4.94 4.43
CA GLN A 97 -12.22 -5.52 5.01
C GLN A 97 -12.42 -6.98 4.57
N ARG A 98 -12.12 -7.28 3.33
CA ARG A 98 -12.23 -8.66 2.83
C ARG A 98 -11.15 -9.59 3.40
N LYS A 99 -9.94 -9.08 3.62
CA LYS A 99 -8.80 -9.90 4.04
C LYS A 99 -8.70 -10.06 5.54
N VAL A 100 -8.99 -9.03 6.30
CA VAL A 100 -8.73 -8.98 7.73
C VAL A 100 -10.02 -8.89 8.54
N GLY A 101 -11.05 -8.31 7.96
CA GLY A 101 -12.33 -8.08 8.62
C GLY A 101 -12.49 -6.63 9.04
N ASP A 102 -13.51 -6.37 9.82
CA ASP A 102 -13.85 -5.01 10.19
C ASP A 102 -12.78 -4.36 11.05
N GLN A 103 -12.23 -3.29 10.55
CA GLN A 103 -11.39 -2.38 11.30
C GLN A 103 -11.98 -0.99 11.18
N THR A 104 -11.70 -0.14 12.15
CA THR A 104 -12.16 1.23 12.04
C THR A 104 -11.49 1.89 10.84
N GLU A 105 -12.30 2.48 9.99
CA GLU A 105 -11.84 3.22 8.83
C GLU A 105 -10.83 4.29 9.22
N SER A 106 -11.03 4.91 10.39
CA SER A 106 -10.13 5.94 10.90
C SER A 106 -8.73 5.41 11.21
N ALA A 107 -8.60 4.15 11.63
CA ALA A 107 -7.28 3.57 11.90
C ALA A 107 -6.46 3.41 10.63
N LEU A 108 -7.08 2.93 9.55
CA LEU A 108 -6.42 2.80 8.26
C LEU A 108 -6.02 4.17 7.72
N LYS A 109 -6.95 5.11 7.77
CA LYS A 109 -6.75 6.47 7.28
C LYS A 109 -5.62 7.18 8.03
N THR A 110 -5.59 7.03 9.35
CA THR A 110 -4.55 7.66 10.17
C THR A 110 -3.17 7.14 9.84
N THR A 111 -3.01 5.82 9.68
CA THR A 111 -1.73 5.22 9.33
C THR A 111 -1.25 5.70 7.97
N ILE A 112 -2.12 5.66 6.96
CA ILE A 112 -1.77 6.08 5.60
C ILE A 112 -1.40 7.56 5.56
N LYS A 113 -2.19 8.40 6.23
CA LYS A 113 -1.90 9.83 6.32
C LYS A 113 -0.52 10.09 6.91
N LYS A 114 -0.23 9.48 8.06
CA LYS A 114 1.05 9.67 8.74
C LYS A 114 2.22 9.20 7.88
N PHE A 115 2.04 8.08 7.20
CA PHE A 115 3.09 7.53 6.35
C PHE A 115 3.39 8.45 5.16
N PHE A 116 2.36 8.95 4.47
CA PHE A 116 2.58 9.84 3.34
C PHE A 116 3.15 11.19 3.75
N HIS A 117 2.79 11.70 4.93
CA HIS A 117 3.44 12.90 5.47
C HIS A 117 4.91 12.64 5.79
N PHE A 118 5.22 11.48 6.37
CA PHE A 118 6.61 11.08 6.60
C PHE A 118 7.40 11.02 5.29
N LEU A 119 6.84 10.43 4.24
CA LEU A 119 7.51 10.37 2.94
C LEU A 119 7.80 11.76 2.39
N ALA A 120 6.85 12.68 2.52
CA ALA A 120 7.02 14.05 2.04
C ALA A 120 8.11 14.79 2.80
N GLU A 121 8.13 14.65 4.13
CA GLU A 121 9.04 15.41 4.98
C GLU A 121 10.44 14.82 5.09
N ALA A 122 10.53 13.48 5.21
CA ALA A 122 11.80 12.82 5.47
C ALA A 122 12.46 12.27 4.22
N LYS A 123 11.71 11.93 3.20
CA LYS A 123 12.23 11.29 1.97
C LYS A 123 12.03 12.16 0.73
N GLU A 124 11.44 13.32 0.89
CA GLU A 124 11.17 14.27 -0.20
C GLU A 124 10.32 13.64 -1.33
N ILE A 125 9.50 12.67 -0.98
CA ILE A 125 8.56 12.04 -1.91
C ILE A 125 7.17 12.58 -1.60
N ARG A 126 6.67 13.47 -2.45
CA ARG A 126 5.37 14.10 -2.26
C ARG A 126 4.36 13.51 -3.22
N ASN A 127 3.38 12.81 -2.69
CA ASN A 127 2.23 12.36 -3.45
C ASN A 127 1.08 13.34 -3.17
N GLU A 128 0.93 14.34 -4.03
CA GLU A 128 -0.05 15.40 -3.82
C GLU A 128 -1.49 14.89 -3.82
N ALA A 129 -1.80 13.90 -4.66
CA ALA A 129 -3.14 13.35 -4.73
C ALA A 129 -3.56 12.75 -3.39
N VAL A 130 -2.67 11.99 -2.75
CA VAL A 130 -2.95 11.37 -1.46
C VAL A 130 -2.92 12.42 -0.34
N LEU A 131 -1.93 13.29 -0.33
CA LEU A 131 -1.81 14.32 0.71
C LEU A 131 -3.02 15.24 0.74
N LYS A 132 -3.51 15.66 -0.43
CA LYS A 132 -4.69 16.54 -0.52
C LYS A 132 -5.96 15.86 -0.01
N SER A 133 -6.06 14.54 -0.15
CA SER A 133 -7.24 13.82 0.30
C SER A 133 -7.42 13.85 1.82
N PHE A 134 -6.37 14.19 2.57
CA PHE A 134 -6.40 14.27 4.03
C PHE A 134 -6.45 15.70 4.57
N GLN A 135 -6.56 16.68 3.70
CA GLN A 135 -6.64 18.09 4.10
C GLN A 135 -8.11 18.48 4.28
N HIS A 136 -8.57 18.42 5.51
CA HIS A 136 -9.93 18.86 5.86
C HIS A 136 -9.93 19.49 7.23
#